data_800416ad92125d024aa7421a5f82810b
#
_entry.id   800416ad92125d024aa7421a5f82810b
#
_cell.length_a   1.000
_cell.length_b   1.000
_cell.length_c   1.000
_cell.angle_alpha   90.00
_cell.angle_beta   90.00
_cell.angle_gamma   90.00
#
_symmetry.space_group_name_H-M   'P 1'
#
loop_
_entity.id
_entity.type
_entity.pdbx_description
1 polymer ?
#
loop_
_entity_poly.entity_id
_entity_poly.type
_entity_poly.pdbx_seq_one_letter_code
_entity_poly.pdbx_strand_id
1 'polypeptide(L)'
;MRHAVGSVIVSLFAMVFMHGAWVLRLVNPVFSRYLGAGLPGGPNVLLTVRGRSSSREYRVPVAMLAFHDRRFVQAAFGEAGPVRNLRAAGQSRIVRGRSPALVDAVELASEAAAAIMREALKLFRRSRLLAAVIGPTTRPPVRVLQYFGVRIDDTLDQYVAGARRQPLFELLPHK
;
A
#
# COMPACT_ATOMS: atom_id res chain seq x y z
N MET A 1 11.49 11.92 -20.86
CA MET A 1 11.75 12.00 -19.41
C MET A 1 10.69 11.31 -18.51
N ARG A 2 9.42 11.18 -18.91
CA ARG A 2 8.36 10.52 -18.10
C ARG A 2 8.54 8.99 -17.91
N HIS A 3 9.16 8.29 -18.87
CA HIS A 3 9.39 6.85 -18.82
C HIS A 3 10.54 6.41 -17.86
N ALA A 4 11.55 7.26 -17.66
CA ALA A 4 12.69 6.95 -16.81
C ALA A 4 12.33 6.95 -15.30
N VAL A 5 11.44 7.85 -14.87
CA VAL A 5 11.02 7.96 -13.46
C VAL A 5 10.18 6.75 -13.04
N GLY A 6 9.30 6.25 -13.93
CA GLY A 6 8.52 5.03 -13.68
C GLY A 6 9.40 3.80 -13.48
N SER A 7 10.47 3.68 -14.28
CA SER A 7 11.41 2.56 -14.20
C SER A 7 12.22 2.56 -12.89
N VAL A 8 12.63 3.72 -12.39
CA VAL A 8 13.37 3.84 -11.12
C VAL A 8 12.49 3.45 -9.94
N ILE A 9 11.22 3.87 -9.92
CA ILE A 9 10.29 3.55 -8.82
C ILE A 9 9.98 2.05 -8.80
N VAL A 10 9.77 1.43 -9.96
CA VAL A 10 9.57 -0.02 -10.09
C VAL A 10 10.82 -0.79 -9.65
N SER A 11 12.01 -0.30 -10.00
CA SER A 11 13.29 -0.91 -9.58
C SER A 11 13.52 -0.76 -8.07
N LEU A 12 13.16 0.38 -7.47
CA LEU A 12 13.24 0.58 -6.02
C LEU A 12 12.28 -0.37 -5.27
N PHE A 13 11.06 -0.54 -5.77
CA PHE A 13 10.12 -1.51 -5.22
C PHE A 13 10.64 -2.94 -5.34
N ALA A 14 11.15 -3.33 -6.50
CA ALA A 14 11.75 -4.65 -6.71
C ALA A 14 12.96 -4.90 -5.79
N MET A 15 13.78 -3.87 -5.56
CA MET A 15 14.94 -3.94 -4.68
C MET A 15 14.55 -4.13 -3.21
N VAL A 16 13.50 -3.45 -2.74
CA VAL A 16 12.92 -3.63 -1.40
C VAL A 16 12.42 -5.07 -1.20
N PHE A 17 11.80 -5.65 -2.24
CA PHE A 17 11.31 -7.04 -2.19
C PHE A 17 12.43 -8.09 -2.18
N MET A 18 13.58 -7.77 -2.75
CA MET A 18 14.72 -8.71 -2.82
C MET A 18 15.58 -8.73 -1.54
N HIS A 19 15.62 -7.65 -0.78
CA HIS A 19 16.61 -7.45 0.28
C HIS A 19 16.05 -7.38 1.71
N GLY A 20 14.74 -7.51 1.90
CA GLY A 20 14.10 -7.60 3.22
C GLY A 20 13.81 -6.25 3.91
N ALA A 21 13.20 -6.33 5.10
CA ALA A 21 12.66 -5.18 5.83
C ALA A 21 13.71 -4.14 6.28
N TRP A 22 14.99 -4.46 6.34
CA TRP A 22 16.04 -3.52 6.73
C TRP A 22 16.30 -2.45 5.65
N VAL A 23 16.16 -2.81 4.37
CA VAL A 23 16.28 -1.87 3.24
C VAL A 23 15.21 -0.78 3.31
N LEU A 24 14.00 -1.13 3.79
CA LEU A 24 12.94 -0.16 3.99
C LEU A 24 13.31 0.94 4.99
N ARG A 25 14.09 0.62 6.02
CA ARG A 25 14.55 1.63 7.00
C ARG A 25 15.45 2.68 6.36
N LEU A 26 16.22 2.31 5.34
CA LEU A 26 17.10 3.22 4.60
C LEU A 26 16.36 3.96 3.48
N VAL A 27 15.47 3.26 2.76
CA VAL A 27 14.77 3.79 1.58
C VAL A 27 13.58 4.66 1.96
N ASN A 28 12.85 4.28 3.01
CA ASN A 28 11.64 5.00 3.43
C ASN A 28 11.85 6.49 3.72
N PRO A 29 12.90 6.94 4.40
CA PRO A 29 13.12 8.38 4.63
C PRO A 29 13.33 9.16 3.34
N VAL A 30 14.09 8.60 2.39
CA VAL A 30 14.34 9.22 1.08
C VAL A 30 13.05 9.26 0.26
N PHE A 31 12.33 8.14 0.20
CA PHE A 31 11.08 8.03 -0.53
C PHE A 31 9.96 8.88 0.09
N SER A 32 9.93 9.00 1.41
CA SER A 32 9.01 9.91 2.12
C SER A 32 9.27 11.38 1.77
N ARG A 33 10.53 11.79 1.68
CA ARG A 33 10.90 13.15 1.24
C ARG A 33 10.51 13.38 -0.22
N TYR A 34 10.74 12.39 -1.08
CA TYR A 34 10.36 12.43 -2.50
C TYR A 34 8.85 12.64 -2.67
N LEU A 35 8.02 11.83 -2.00
CA LEU A 35 6.57 11.97 -2.02
C LEU A 35 6.10 13.26 -1.34
N GLY A 36 6.75 13.66 -0.25
CA GLY A 36 6.46 14.90 0.48
C GLY A 36 6.76 16.16 -0.33
N ALA A 37 7.71 16.10 -1.26
CA ALA A 37 7.99 17.16 -2.23
C ALA A 37 6.96 17.22 -3.38
N GLY A 38 5.92 16.38 -3.34
CA GLY A 38 4.87 16.34 -4.35
C GLY A 38 5.27 15.67 -5.66
N LEU A 39 6.33 14.88 -5.65
CA LEU A 39 6.79 14.18 -6.84
C LEU A 39 5.91 12.93 -7.11
N PRO A 40 5.72 12.54 -8.37
CA PRO A 40 4.80 11.48 -8.74
C PRO A 40 5.32 10.11 -8.27
N GLY A 41 4.59 9.44 -7.37
CA GLY A 41 4.92 8.13 -6.82
C GLY A 41 4.08 6.96 -7.39
N GLY A 42 3.37 7.15 -8.50
CA GLY A 42 2.44 6.15 -9.03
C GLY A 42 1.27 5.92 -8.05
N PRO A 43 1.04 4.67 -7.61
CA PRO A 43 0.00 4.36 -6.63
C PRO A 43 0.39 4.75 -5.20
N ASN A 44 1.64 5.18 -4.97
CA ASN A 44 2.12 5.47 -3.63
C ASN A 44 1.71 6.85 -3.16
N VAL A 45 1.33 6.92 -1.90
CA VAL A 45 1.02 8.15 -1.18
C VAL A 45 1.87 8.22 0.09
N LEU A 46 2.10 9.42 0.59
CA LEU A 46 2.70 9.62 1.89
C LEU A 46 1.58 9.66 2.94
N LEU A 47 1.52 8.63 3.76
CA LEU A 47 0.63 8.56 4.91
C LEU A 47 1.31 9.21 6.11
N THR A 48 0.65 10.17 6.75
CA THR A 48 1.13 10.80 7.99
C THR A 48 0.13 10.52 9.09
N VAL A 49 0.59 9.84 10.14
CA VAL A 49 -0.23 9.44 11.29
C VAL A 49 0.42 9.88 12.59
N ARG A 50 -0.39 10.31 13.55
CA ARG A 50 0.07 10.67 14.89
C ARG A 50 0.42 9.43 15.69
N GLY A 51 1.51 9.48 16.43
CA GLY A 51 1.91 8.39 17.33
C GLY A 51 0.93 8.24 18.49
N ARG A 52 0.51 7.00 18.81
CA ARG A 52 -0.44 6.67 19.87
C ARG A 52 0.05 7.01 21.27
N SER A 53 1.37 6.99 21.50
CA SER A 53 2.01 7.26 22.78
C SER A 53 2.84 8.55 22.78
N SER A 54 2.84 9.29 21.67
CA SER A 54 3.57 10.54 21.52
C SER A 54 2.83 11.47 20.58
N SER A 55 3.04 12.76 20.69
CA SER A 55 2.48 13.74 19.74
C SER A 55 3.23 13.79 18.42
N ARG A 56 4.25 12.96 18.23
CA ARG A 56 5.10 12.92 17.04
C ARG A 56 4.34 12.38 15.84
N GLU A 57 4.51 13.02 14.70
CA GLU A 57 4.02 12.54 13.42
C GLU A 57 4.98 11.51 12.82
N TYR A 58 4.42 10.42 12.32
CA TYR A 58 5.12 9.39 11.57
C TYR A 58 4.69 9.44 10.12
N ARG A 59 5.64 9.54 9.22
CA ARG A 59 5.43 9.58 7.77
C ARG A 59 5.87 8.27 7.15
N VAL A 60 4.94 7.61 6.46
CA VAL A 60 5.17 6.30 5.87
C VAL A 60 4.70 6.29 4.42
N PRO A 61 5.54 5.94 3.45
CA PRO A 61 5.11 5.70 2.10
C PRO A 61 4.31 4.40 2.04
N VAL A 62 3.11 4.46 1.49
CA VAL A 62 2.22 3.30 1.35
C VAL A 62 1.64 3.25 -0.06
N ALA A 63 1.42 2.04 -0.57
CA ALA A 63 0.66 1.85 -1.79
C ALA A 63 -0.84 2.00 -1.49
N MET A 64 -1.50 2.88 -2.22
CA MET A 64 -2.94 3.08 -2.14
C MET A 64 -3.61 2.32 -3.28
N LEU A 65 -4.51 1.43 -2.95
CA LEU A 65 -5.38 0.75 -3.88
C LEU A 65 -6.64 1.60 -4.10
N ALA A 66 -6.91 2.00 -5.33
CA ALA A 66 -8.18 2.58 -5.73
C ALA A 66 -9.02 1.50 -6.40
N PHE A 67 -10.22 1.26 -5.88
CA PHE A 67 -11.09 0.19 -6.33
C PHE A 67 -12.56 0.56 -6.10
N HIS A 68 -13.38 0.56 -7.15
CA HIS A 68 -14.80 0.98 -7.14
C HIS A 68 -15.01 2.32 -6.42
N ASP A 69 -14.24 3.37 -6.82
CA ASP A 69 -14.26 4.73 -6.25
C ASP A 69 -13.90 4.81 -4.75
N ARG A 70 -13.53 3.69 -4.16
CA ARG A 70 -13.05 3.58 -2.79
C ARG A 70 -11.52 3.52 -2.76
N ARG A 71 -10.93 3.94 -1.67
CA ARG A 71 -9.47 4.00 -1.48
C ARG A 71 -9.07 3.16 -0.28
N PHE A 72 -8.05 2.33 -0.47
CA PHE A 72 -7.58 1.42 0.56
C PHE A 72 -6.08 1.50 0.71
N VAL A 73 -5.59 1.26 1.93
CA VAL A 73 -4.19 1.01 2.21
C VAL A 73 -4.05 -0.30 2.98
N GLN A 74 -3.10 -1.13 2.55
CA GLN A 74 -2.84 -2.41 3.19
C GLN A 74 -1.61 -2.33 4.08
N ALA A 75 -1.70 -2.95 5.24
CA ALA A 75 -0.59 -3.13 6.17
C ALA A 75 0.29 -4.30 5.74
N ALA A 76 1.04 -4.14 4.66
CA ALA A 76 1.85 -5.21 4.05
C ALA A 76 2.86 -5.87 5.00
N PHE A 77 3.25 -5.19 6.08
CA PHE A 77 4.16 -5.70 7.11
C PHE A 77 3.43 -6.06 8.42
N GLY A 78 2.12 -6.28 8.34
CA GLY A 78 1.29 -6.69 9.48
C GLY A 78 1.19 -5.64 10.57
N GLU A 79 1.13 -6.09 11.82
CA GLU A 79 0.93 -5.29 13.04
C GLU A 79 2.13 -4.38 13.43
N ALA A 80 2.68 -3.67 12.46
CA ALA A 80 3.78 -2.73 12.68
C ALA A 80 3.33 -1.44 13.42
N GLY A 81 4.29 -0.65 13.90
CA GLY A 81 4.04 0.62 14.60
C GLY A 81 3.04 1.54 13.88
N PRO A 82 3.20 1.80 12.57
CA PRO A 82 2.27 2.64 11.81
C PRO A 82 0.82 2.15 11.81
N VAL A 83 0.59 0.83 11.77
CA VAL A 83 -0.75 0.22 11.82
C VAL A 83 -1.42 0.49 13.16
N ARG A 84 -0.69 0.24 14.24
CA ARG A 84 -1.18 0.50 15.60
C ARG A 84 -1.46 1.98 15.84
N ASN A 85 -0.66 2.87 15.26
CA ASN A 85 -0.88 4.30 15.33
C ASN A 85 -2.11 4.71 14.52
N LEU A 86 -2.29 4.18 13.32
CA LEU A 86 -3.44 4.45 12.47
C LEU A 86 -4.74 3.99 13.11
N ARG A 87 -4.74 2.79 13.69
CA ARG A 87 -5.89 2.24 14.43
C ARG A 87 -6.27 3.11 15.65
N ALA A 88 -5.27 3.59 16.40
CA ALA A 88 -5.49 4.44 17.55
C ALA A 88 -5.94 5.86 17.19
N ALA A 89 -5.44 6.40 16.07
CA ALA A 89 -5.79 7.76 15.63
C ALA A 89 -7.13 7.83 14.90
N GLY A 90 -7.54 6.74 14.22
CA GLY A 90 -8.74 6.69 13.38
C GLY A 90 -8.68 7.60 12.14
N GLN A 91 -7.65 8.41 12.02
CA GLN A 91 -7.47 9.39 10.95
C GLN A 91 -6.02 9.53 10.54
N SER A 92 -5.80 10.03 9.33
CA SER A 92 -4.47 10.25 8.78
C SER A 92 -4.49 11.39 7.77
N ARG A 93 -3.34 12.03 7.57
CA ARG A 93 -3.14 12.91 6.42
C ARG A 93 -2.45 12.12 5.32
N ILE A 94 -3.01 12.14 4.13
CA ILE A 94 -2.37 11.59 2.93
C ILE A 94 -1.89 12.71 2.02
N VAL A 95 -0.73 12.51 1.38
CA VAL A 95 -0.21 13.42 0.37
C VAL A 95 -0.03 12.63 -0.92
N ARG A 96 -0.72 13.06 -1.97
CA ARG A 96 -0.58 12.55 -3.33
C ARG A 96 -0.22 13.69 -4.27
N GLY A 97 1.00 13.67 -4.78
CA GLY A 97 1.50 14.85 -5.47
C GLY A 97 1.56 16.05 -4.51
N ARG A 98 1.03 17.19 -4.91
CA ARG A 98 1.00 18.42 -4.11
C ARG A 98 -0.29 18.63 -3.31
N SER A 99 -1.18 17.64 -3.30
CA SER A 99 -2.48 17.75 -2.67
C SER A 99 -2.53 16.94 -1.36
N PRO A 100 -2.42 17.60 -0.19
CA PRO A 100 -2.69 16.96 1.08
C PRO A 100 -4.21 16.81 1.29
N ALA A 101 -4.63 15.71 1.90
CA ALA A 101 -6.00 15.49 2.32
C ALA A 101 -6.02 14.82 3.70
N LEU A 102 -6.92 15.26 4.57
CA LEU A 102 -7.24 14.55 5.80
C LEU A 102 -8.26 13.46 5.47
N VAL A 103 -8.06 12.28 5.99
CA VAL A 103 -8.91 11.11 5.76
C VAL A 103 -9.16 10.37 7.06
N ASP A 104 -10.34 9.82 7.18
CA ASP A 104 -10.66 8.84 8.20
C ASP A 104 -10.21 7.47 7.73
N ALA A 105 -9.55 6.72 8.61
CA ALA A 105 -9.02 5.39 8.32
C ALA A 105 -9.82 4.34 9.08
N VAL A 106 -10.64 3.59 8.37
CA VAL A 106 -11.50 2.55 8.93
C VAL A 106 -10.92 1.19 8.60
N GLU A 107 -10.56 0.42 9.62
CA GLU A 107 -10.10 -0.95 9.43
C GLU A 107 -11.29 -1.83 9.04
N LEU A 108 -11.13 -2.59 7.98
CA LEU A 108 -12.16 -3.52 7.52
C LEU A 108 -12.10 -4.84 8.26
N ALA A 109 -13.28 -5.43 8.52
CA ALA A 109 -13.35 -6.82 8.95
C ALA A 109 -12.64 -7.73 7.95
N SER A 110 -11.99 -8.78 8.45
CA SER A 110 -11.13 -9.66 7.64
C SER A 110 -11.85 -10.27 6.44
N GLU A 111 -13.14 -10.57 6.57
CA GLU A 111 -13.99 -11.13 5.53
C GLU A 111 -14.25 -10.11 4.41
N ALA A 112 -14.54 -8.85 4.78
CA ALA A 112 -14.74 -7.76 3.84
C ALA A 112 -13.42 -7.40 3.14
N ALA A 113 -12.32 -7.33 3.87
CA ALA A 113 -10.98 -7.11 3.33
C ALA A 113 -10.59 -8.21 2.34
N ALA A 114 -10.85 -9.48 2.67
CA ALA A 114 -10.60 -10.64 1.83
C ALA A 114 -11.36 -10.56 0.50
N ALA A 115 -12.65 -10.20 0.55
CA ALA A 115 -13.49 -10.07 -0.65
C ALA A 115 -12.93 -8.98 -1.58
N ILE A 116 -12.60 -7.81 -1.04
CA ILE A 116 -12.04 -6.68 -1.80
C ILE A 116 -10.69 -7.06 -2.42
N MET A 117 -9.78 -7.64 -1.64
CA MET A 117 -8.45 -8.04 -2.11
C MET A 117 -8.54 -9.09 -3.21
N ARG A 118 -9.40 -10.11 -3.04
CA ARG A 118 -9.60 -11.15 -4.04
C ARG A 118 -10.11 -10.58 -5.37
N GLU A 119 -11.07 -9.69 -5.31
CA GLU A 119 -11.65 -9.06 -6.50
C GLU A 119 -10.64 -8.12 -7.17
N ALA A 120 -9.98 -7.28 -6.40
CA ALA A 120 -8.94 -6.38 -6.89
C ALA A 120 -7.80 -7.16 -7.58
N LEU A 121 -7.29 -8.23 -6.97
CA LEU A 121 -6.21 -9.04 -7.56
C LEU A 121 -6.65 -9.77 -8.84
N LYS A 122 -7.92 -10.20 -8.95
CA LYS A 122 -8.45 -10.76 -10.19
C LYS A 122 -8.49 -9.72 -11.32
N LEU A 123 -8.86 -8.48 -11.02
CA LEU A 123 -8.82 -7.39 -11.99
C LEU A 123 -7.38 -7.01 -12.36
N PHE A 124 -6.47 -6.98 -11.40
CA PHE A 124 -5.04 -6.78 -11.66
C PHE A 124 -4.49 -7.81 -12.65
N ARG A 125 -4.87 -9.07 -12.54
CA ARG A 125 -4.45 -10.13 -13.49
C ARG A 125 -4.88 -9.84 -14.93
N ARG A 126 -6.03 -9.17 -15.12
CA ARG A 126 -6.57 -8.81 -16.43
C ARG A 126 -6.03 -7.49 -16.99
N SER A 127 -5.32 -6.72 -16.17
CA SER A 127 -4.85 -5.39 -16.55
C SER A 127 -3.60 -5.45 -17.43
N ARG A 128 -3.71 -4.94 -18.67
CA ARG A 128 -2.57 -4.71 -19.57
C ARG A 128 -1.50 -3.79 -18.97
N LEU A 129 -1.91 -2.87 -18.08
CA LEU A 129 -1.00 -1.96 -17.37
C LEU A 129 -0.06 -2.71 -16.43
N LEU A 130 -0.55 -3.74 -15.76
CA LEU A 130 0.28 -4.57 -14.91
C LEU A 130 1.25 -5.42 -15.72
N ALA A 131 0.81 -5.97 -16.85
CA ALA A 131 1.67 -6.67 -17.80
C ALA A 131 2.78 -5.75 -18.35
N ALA A 132 2.49 -4.47 -18.58
CA ALA A 132 3.48 -3.49 -19.02
C ALA A 132 4.48 -3.08 -17.91
N VAL A 133 4.08 -3.14 -16.64
CA VAL A 133 4.92 -2.77 -15.48
C VAL A 133 5.76 -3.95 -14.99
N ILE A 134 5.22 -5.17 -15.06
CA ILE A 134 5.86 -6.40 -14.55
C ILE A 134 6.56 -7.19 -15.67
N GLY A 135 6.33 -6.81 -16.92
CA GLY A 135 6.82 -7.52 -18.11
C GLY A 135 5.80 -8.53 -18.66
N PRO A 136 6.09 -9.15 -19.82
CA PRO A 136 5.14 -10.00 -20.56
C PRO A 136 4.83 -11.35 -19.90
N THR A 137 5.19 -11.54 -18.65
CA THR A 137 4.87 -12.77 -17.93
C THR A 137 3.38 -12.79 -17.61
N THR A 138 2.67 -13.76 -18.11
CA THR A 138 1.24 -14.03 -17.89
C THR A 138 0.89 -14.31 -16.41
N ARG A 139 1.88 -14.31 -15.51
CA ARG A 139 1.75 -14.50 -14.07
C ARG A 139 2.52 -13.40 -13.34
N PRO A 140 1.88 -12.62 -12.46
CA PRO A 140 2.62 -11.71 -11.59
C PRO A 140 3.68 -12.51 -10.81
N PRO A 141 4.90 -11.96 -10.63
CA PRO A 141 5.94 -12.67 -9.90
C PRO A 141 5.40 -13.00 -8.50
N VAL A 142 5.60 -14.24 -8.07
CA VAL A 142 5.16 -14.77 -6.76
C VAL A 142 5.52 -13.81 -5.61
N ARG A 143 6.63 -13.08 -5.74
CA ARG A 143 7.09 -12.09 -4.75
C ARG A 143 6.16 -10.88 -4.61
N VAL A 144 5.52 -10.41 -5.69
CA VAL A 144 4.53 -9.32 -5.61
C VAL A 144 3.29 -9.79 -4.86
N LEU A 145 2.89 -11.04 -5.07
CA LEU A 145 1.75 -11.64 -4.36
C LEU A 145 2.05 -11.86 -2.87
N GLN A 146 3.30 -12.20 -2.52
CA GLN A 146 3.72 -12.29 -1.12
C GLN A 146 3.57 -10.95 -0.37
N TYR A 147 3.69 -9.82 -1.07
CA TYR A 147 3.42 -8.51 -0.49
C TYR A 147 1.97 -8.37 -0.02
N PHE A 148 1.03 -8.92 -0.76
CA PHE A 148 -0.39 -8.92 -0.38
C PHE A 148 -0.75 -10.04 0.62
N GLY A 149 0.22 -10.89 0.98
CA GLY A 149 0.03 -12.02 1.91
C GLY A 149 -0.89 -13.13 1.38
N VAL A 150 -1.24 -13.08 0.09
CA VAL A 150 -2.15 -13.99 -0.58
C VAL A 150 -1.74 -14.21 -2.03
N ARG A 151 -2.21 -15.29 -2.64
CA ARG A 151 -2.05 -15.61 -4.07
C ARG A 151 -3.37 -15.39 -4.80
N ILE A 152 -3.32 -15.11 -6.09
CA ILE A 152 -4.54 -14.88 -6.90
C ILE A 152 -5.49 -16.07 -6.88
N ASP A 153 -4.93 -17.29 -6.84
CA ASP A 153 -5.69 -18.54 -6.90
C ASP A 153 -6.02 -19.11 -5.49
N ASP A 154 -5.72 -18.35 -4.44
CA ASP A 154 -6.05 -18.73 -3.06
C ASP A 154 -7.56 -18.82 -2.85
N THR A 155 -7.97 -19.67 -1.92
CA THR A 155 -9.36 -19.77 -1.47
C THR A 155 -9.77 -18.55 -0.68
N LEU A 156 -11.08 -18.34 -0.47
CA LEU A 156 -11.57 -17.23 0.35
C LEU A 156 -11.01 -17.29 1.78
N ASP A 157 -10.94 -18.46 2.36
CA ASP A 157 -10.40 -18.65 3.72
C ASP A 157 -8.93 -18.26 3.83
N GLN A 158 -8.14 -18.54 2.79
CA GLN A 158 -6.74 -18.10 2.70
C GLN A 158 -6.65 -16.58 2.60
N TYR A 159 -7.56 -15.95 1.85
CA TYR A 159 -7.66 -14.48 1.81
C TYR A 159 -8.03 -13.88 3.16
N VAL A 160 -8.99 -14.50 3.89
CA VAL A 160 -9.35 -14.09 5.26
C VAL A 160 -8.16 -14.22 6.20
N ALA A 161 -7.45 -15.35 6.16
CA ALA A 161 -6.24 -15.54 6.93
C ALA A 161 -5.13 -14.52 6.58
N GLY A 162 -5.01 -14.16 5.31
CA GLY A 162 -4.14 -13.09 4.83
C GLY A 162 -4.53 -11.73 5.41
N ALA A 163 -5.80 -11.38 5.35
CA ALA A 163 -6.34 -10.12 5.86
C ALA A 163 -6.16 -9.96 7.37
N ARG A 164 -6.27 -11.04 8.14
CA ARG A 164 -5.97 -11.02 9.59
C ARG A 164 -4.52 -10.69 9.89
N ARG A 165 -3.57 -11.14 9.07
CA ARG A 165 -2.14 -10.82 9.22
C ARG A 165 -1.77 -9.45 8.67
N GLN A 166 -2.47 -9.00 7.63
CA GLN A 166 -2.20 -7.77 6.90
C GLN A 166 -3.48 -6.96 6.78
N PRO A 167 -3.87 -6.21 7.82
CA PRO A 167 -5.11 -5.44 7.85
C PRO A 167 -5.24 -4.49 6.66
N LEU A 168 -6.46 -4.33 6.17
CA LEU A 168 -6.84 -3.40 5.12
C LEU A 168 -7.65 -2.25 5.73
N PHE A 169 -7.22 -1.03 5.48
CA PHE A 169 -7.93 0.18 5.92
C PHE A 169 -8.57 0.86 4.71
N GLU A 170 -9.82 1.22 4.83
CA GLU A 170 -10.47 2.13 3.91
C GLU A 170 -10.20 3.58 4.31
N LEU A 171 -9.89 4.43 3.33
CA LEU A 171 -9.65 5.85 3.52
C LEU A 171 -10.88 6.63 3.04
N LEU A 172 -11.64 7.17 3.98
CA LEU A 172 -12.81 7.98 3.73
C LEU A 172 -12.44 9.47 3.77
N PRO A 173 -13.09 10.34 2.97
CA PRO A 173 -12.93 11.78 3.15
C PRO A 173 -13.32 12.19 4.57
N HIS A 174 -12.45 12.94 5.24
CA HIS A 174 -12.77 13.49 6.55
C HIS A 174 -13.83 14.59 6.38
N LYS A 175 -14.90 14.50 7.16
CA LYS A 175 -16.02 15.45 7.15
C LYS A 175 -15.75 16.67 8.01
#